data_325cf111cc4adc4d9ce40a509c889771
#
_entry.id   325cf111cc4adc4d9ce40a509c889771
#
_cell.length_a   1.000
_cell.length_b   1.000
_cell.length_c   1.000
_cell.angle_alpha   90.00
_cell.angle_beta   90.00
_cell.angle_gamma   90.00
#
_symmetry.space_group_name_H-M   'P 1'
#
loop_
_entity.id
_entity.type
_entity.pdbx_description
1 polymer ?
#
loop_
_entity_poly.entity_id
_entity_poly.type
_entity_poly.pdbx_seq_one_letter_code
_entity_poly.pdbx_strand_id
1 'polypeptide(L)'
;MKYLIIIAWLVITMSPVYAANDGSLWSEERQNGFYFGDLKARNVGDVVTVRIVESSRGNKNASTKTEKDSSLSTSISAFFGMSPDKLSQGGVGAETSEKHDGSGSTSRSSDLTAVLTAKVIDRLPNGNLVIDGRREVVVNNESQHISLSGIVRPEDIGPNNMVLSTYISDAKIIYTGDGVIGDKQKVGWFIRIMDAVWPF
;
A
#
# COMPACT_ATOMS: atom_id res chain seq x y z
N MET A 1 15.73 75.77 26.30
CA MET A 1 15.71 74.39 26.91
C MET A 1 14.34 73.95 27.41
N LYS A 2 13.52 74.84 28.02
CA LYS A 2 12.18 74.44 28.53
C LYS A 2 11.19 73.91 27.43
N TYR A 3 11.24 74.48 26.24
CA TYR A 3 10.35 74.06 25.14
C TYR A 3 10.77 72.74 24.49
N LEU A 4 12.04 72.36 24.54
CA LEU A 4 12.58 71.11 24.02
C LEU A 4 12.06 69.90 24.83
N ILE A 5 11.92 70.10 26.16
CA ILE A 5 11.39 69.11 27.07
C ILE A 5 9.88 68.87 26.83
N ILE A 6 9.12 69.90 26.53
CA ILE A 6 7.67 69.83 26.25
C ILE A 6 7.41 69.10 24.93
N ILE A 7 8.25 69.36 23.90
CA ILE A 7 8.14 68.68 22.59
C ILE A 7 8.53 67.20 22.74
N ALA A 8 9.54 66.88 23.52
CA ALA A 8 9.92 65.50 23.80
C ALA A 8 8.79 64.73 24.55
N TRP A 9 8.08 65.38 25.43
CA TRP A 9 6.96 64.81 26.18
C TRP A 9 5.75 64.58 25.31
N LEU A 10 5.48 65.45 24.32
CA LEU A 10 4.36 65.31 23.36
C LEU A 10 4.58 64.16 22.36
N VAL A 11 5.82 63.88 21.99
CA VAL A 11 6.15 62.76 21.06
C VAL A 11 5.98 61.40 21.73
N ILE A 12 6.21 61.32 23.02
CA ILE A 12 6.10 60.05 23.80
C ILE A 12 4.64 59.65 23.97
N THR A 13 3.68 60.54 23.88
CA THR A 13 2.23 60.23 24.04
C THR A 13 1.56 59.78 22.75
N MET A 14 2.22 59.85 21.60
CA MET A 14 1.73 59.29 20.33
C MET A 14 2.16 57.79 20.18
N SER A 15 1.87 56.97 21.16
CA SER A 15 1.89 55.54 20.97
C SER A 15 0.81 55.16 19.96
N PRO A 16 1.13 54.47 18.86
CA PRO A 16 0.06 53.95 17.98
C PRO A 16 -0.81 53.02 18.81
N VAL A 17 -2.04 53.43 19.03
CA VAL A 17 -3.11 52.54 19.49
C VAL A 17 -3.30 51.53 18.39
N TYR A 18 -2.68 50.38 18.50
CA TYR A 18 -3.05 49.21 17.75
C TYR A 18 -4.48 48.87 18.19
N ALA A 19 -5.45 49.26 17.40
CA ALA A 19 -6.83 48.80 17.54
C ALA A 19 -6.75 47.26 17.38
N ALA A 20 -6.74 46.56 18.51
CA ALA A 20 -7.02 45.15 18.51
C ALA A 20 -8.40 45.00 17.88
N ASN A 21 -8.45 44.29 16.77
CA ASN A 21 -9.67 44.04 16.00
C ASN A 21 -10.57 43.04 16.75
N ASP A 22 -10.79 43.30 18.05
CA ASP A 22 -11.55 42.41 18.96
C ASP A 22 -13.08 42.49 18.77
N GLY A 23 -13.54 43.27 17.78
CA GLY A 23 -14.97 43.46 17.51
C GLY A 23 -15.58 42.51 16.48
N SER A 24 -14.77 41.74 15.75
CA SER A 24 -15.29 40.77 14.80
C SER A 24 -15.54 39.43 15.50
N LEU A 25 -16.79 38.99 15.52
CA LEU A 25 -17.17 37.62 15.88
C LEU A 25 -16.54 36.60 14.92
N TRP A 26 -15.95 37.06 13.82
CA TRP A 26 -15.28 36.26 12.81
C TRP A 26 -13.76 36.46 12.92
N SER A 27 -13.06 35.56 13.52
CA SER A 27 -11.61 35.50 13.48
C SER A 27 -11.20 34.16 12.85
N GLU A 28 -10.35 34.21 11.84
CA GLU A 28 -9.79 33.01 11.20
C GLU A 28 -8.99 32.14 12.19
N GLU A 29 -8.52 32.73 13.27
CA GLU A 29 -7.75 32.06 14.33
C GLU A 29 -8.62 31.31 15.36
N ARG A 30 -9.92 31.60 15.44
CA ARG A 30 -10.84 30.85 16.29
C ARG A 30 -11.30 29.59 15.57
N GLN A 31 -10.52 28.52 15.69
CA GLN A 31 -10.85 27.18 15.20
C GLN A 31 -12.17 26.60 15.76
N ASN A 32 -12.81 27.27 16.72
CA ASN A 32 -14.03 26.82 17.39
C ASN A 32 -15.30 27.60 16.95
N GLY A 33 -15.24 28.34 15.84
CA GLY A 33 -16.33 29.23 15.39
C GLY A 33 -17.60 28.57 14.84
N PHE A 34 -17.74 27.26 14.89
CA PHE A 34 -18.93 26.57 14.38
C PHE A 34 -19.82 26.10 15.52
N TYR A 35 -20.54 27.04 16.16
CA TYR A 35 -21.62 26.68 17.10
C TYR A 35 -22.77 25.89 16.44
N PHE A 36 -22.82 25.85 15.12
CA PHE A 36 -23.86 25.20 14.32
C PHE A 36 -23.32 24.30 13.20
N GLY A 37 -22.01 23.98 13.21
CA GLY A 37 -21.39 23.13 12.22
C GLY A 37 -21.35 21.66 12.67
N ASP A 38 -21.48 20.75 11.73
CA ASP A 38 -21.16 19.32 11.95
C ASP A 38 -19.75 19.20 12.52
N LEU A 39 -19.60 18.36 13.54
CA LEU A 39 -18.30 18.01 14.17
C LEU A 39 -17.46 17.12 13.22
N LYS A 40 -17.22 17.59 12.01
CA LYS A 40 -16.40 16.89 11.02
C LYS A 40 -14.95 17.36 11.11
N ALA A 41 -14.02 16.45 10.88
CA ALA A 41 -12.61 16.79 10.77
C ALA A 41 -12.36 17.76 9.61
N ARG A 42 -11.60 18.82 9.85
CA ARG A 42 -11.25 19.86 8.88
C ARG A 42 -9.82 20.38 9.05
N ASN A 43 -9.24 20.19 10.21
CA ASN A 43 -7.94 20.75 10.59
C ASN A 43 -6.92 19.67 10.82
N VAL A 44 -5.65 20.05 10.67
CA VAL A 44 -4.53 19.20 11.06
C VAL A 44 -4.64 18.89 12.56
N GLY A 45 -4.52 17.62 12.89
CA GLY A 45 -4.71 17.12 14.25
C GLY A 45 -6.07 16.51 14.53
N ASP A 46 -7.09 16.80 13.72
CA ASP A 46 -8.40 16.16 13.83
C ASP A 46 -8.30 14.66 13.52
N VAL A 47 -9.30 13.92 13.95
CA VAL A 47 -9.37 12.47 13.74
C VAL A 47 -10.60 12.10 12.94
N VAL A 48 -10.46 11.13 12.04
CA VAL A 48 -11.53 10.60 11.18
C VAL A 48 -11.61 9.09 11.37
N THR A 49 -12.81 8.57 11.50
CA THR A 49 -13.03 7.13 11.52
C THR A 49 -13.17 6.62 10.09
N VAL A 50 -12.26 5.71 9.70
CA VAL A 50 -12.28 5.08 8.38
C VAL A 50 -12.88 3.69 8.49
N ARG A 51 -13.91 3.42 7.70
CA ARG A 51 -14.43 2.06 7.48
C ARG A 51 -13.81 1.51 6.20
N ILE A 52 -12.94 0.53 6.37
CA ILE A 52 -12.30 -0.19 5.27
C ILE A 52 -13.26 -1.29 4.80
N VAL A 53 -13.55 -1.30 3.50
CA VAL A 53 -14.31 -2.36 2.83
C VAL A 53 -13.64 -2.58 1.48
N GLU A 54 -12.76 -3.57 1.44
CA GLU A 54 -11.99 -3.90 0.24
C GLU A 54 -12.28 -5.33 -0.20
N SER A 55 -12.51 -5.50 -1.50
CA SER A 55 -12.68 -6.82 -2.12
C SER A 55 -11.73 -6.92 -3.32
N SER A 56 -10.83 -7.88 -3.28
CA SER A 56 -9.87 -8.14 -4.34
C SER A 56 -10.05 -9.55 -4.88
N ARG A 57 -10.23 -9.67 -6.19
CA ARG A 57 -10.31 -10.95 -6.90
C ARG A 57 -9.30 -10.96 -8.03
N GLY A 58 -8.38 -11.91 -7.98
CA GLY A 58 -7.37 -12.10 -9.00
C GLY A 58 -7.41 -13.50 -9.58
N ASN A 59 -7.55 -13.61 -10.91
CA ASN A 59 -7.39 -14.86 -11.63
C ASN A 59 -6.13 -14.76 -12.47
N LYS A 60 -5.19 -15.66 -12.23
CA LYS A 60 -3.95 -15.76 -13.00
C LYS A 60 -3.91 -17.10 -13.70
N ASN A 61 -3.98 -17.07 -15.03
CA ASN A 61 -3.79 -18.23 -15.88
C ASN A 61 -2.41 -18.12 -16.51
N ALA A 62 -1.57 -19.11 -16.28
CA ALA A 62 -0.26 -19.23 -16.92
C ALA A 62 -0.22 -20.53 -17.70
N SER A 63 0.08 -20.47 -19.00
CA SER A 63 0.38 -21.62 -19.84
C SER A 63 1.82 -21.51 -20.32
N THR A 64 2.60 -22.54 -20.04
CA THR A 64 3.98 -22.63 -20.52
C THR A 64 4.06 -23.85 -21.44
N LYS A 65 4.43 -23.60 -22.69
CA LYS A 65 4.68 -24.65 -23.65
C LYS A 65 6.20 -24.65 -23.94
N THR A 66 6.85 -25.74 -23.57
CA THR A 66 8.27 -25.92 -23.87
C THR A 66 8.40 -27.12 -24.79
N GLU A 67 8.94 -26.87 -25.98
CA GLU A 67 9.24 -27.89 -26.96
C GLU A 67 10.75 -27.95 -27.08
N LYS A 68 11.34 -29.10 -26.74
CA LYS A 68 12.77 -29.33 -26.81
C LYS A 68 13.03 -30.50 -27.72
N ASP A 69 13.46 -30.21 -28.94
CA ASP A 69 13.94 -31.21 -29.89
C ASP A 69 15.46 -31.38 -29.70
N SER A 70 15.87 -32.49 -29.16
CA SER A 70 17.29 -32.83 -29.06
C SER A 70 17.60 -34.02 -29.97
N SER A 71 18.21 -33.74 -31.11
CA SER A 71 18.78 -34.75 -31.98
C SER A 71 20.20 -35.10 -31.51
N LEU A 72 20.30 -36.15 -30.71
CA LEU A 72 21.58 -36.62 -30.18
C LEU A 72 22.35 -37.51 -31.16
N SER A 73 21.78 -37.84 -32.30
CA SER A 73 22.33 -38.77 -33.28
C SER A 73 23.61 -38.28 -33.99
N THR A 74 23.77 -36.97 -34.15
CA THR A 74 24.90 -36.40 -34.92
C THR A 74 26.21 -36.32 -34.09
N SER A 75 26.11 -36.16 -32.77
CA SER A 75 27.29 -35.96 -31.93
C SER A 75 27.97 -37.30 -31.53
N ILE A 76 27.21 -38.39 -31.43
CA ILE A 76 27.74 -39.70 -31.04
C ILE A 76 28.47 -40.34 -32.21
N SER A 77 28.00 -40.18 -33.47
CA SER A 77 28.68 -40.66 -34.65
C SER A 77 30.05 -39.99 -34.89
N ALA A 78 30.16 -38.71 -34.58
CA ALA A 78 31.43 -37.96 -34.68
C ALA A 78 32.45 -38.38 -33.61
N PHE A 79 32.00 -38.79 -32.41
CA PHE A 79 32.88 -39.16 -31.32
C PHE A 79 33.48 -40.57 -31.51
N PHE A 80 32.73 -41.51 -32.11
CA PHE A 80 33.19 -42.89 -32.35
C PHE A 80 33.75 -43.09 -33.77
N GLY A 81 33.89 -42.09 -34.63
CA GLY A 81 34.46 -42.21 -35.94
C GLY A 81 33.69 -43.14 -36.89
N MET A 82 32.43 -43.43 -36.62
CA MET A 82 31.55 -44.27 -37.41
C MET A 82 30.73 -43.46 -38.42
N SER A 83 30.71 -43.97 -39.66
CA SER A 83 29.89 -43.35 -40.73
C SER A 83 28.39 -43.43 -40.37
N PRO A 84 27.59 -42.39 -40.64
CA PRO A 84 26.13 -42.34 -40.39
C PRO A 84 25.33 -43.53 -40.91
N ASP A 85 25.79 -44.08 -42.03
CA ASP A 85 25.14 -45.20 -42.73
C ASP A 85 25.12 -46.54 -41.96
N LYS A 86 26.09 -46.73 -41.05
CA LYS A 86 26.16 -47.98 -40.24
C LYS A 86 25.36 -47.90 -38.94
N LEU A 87 24.99 -46.66 -38.52
CA LEU A 87 24.16 -46.47 -37.32
C LEU A 87 22.69 -46.69 -37.63
N SER A 88 22.26 -46.42 -38.87
CA SER A 88 20.86 -46.59 -39.30
C SER A 88 20.47 -48.10 -39.40
N GLN A 89 21.44 -48.99 -39.61
CA GLN A 89 21.19 -50.43 -39.66
C GLN A 89 21.25 -51.10 -38.30
N GLY A 90 21.76 -50.43 -37.26
CA GLY A 90 21.92 -50.97 -35.91
C GLY A 90 20.82 -50.59 -34.92
N GLY A 91 19.84 -49.80 -35.29
CA GLY A 91 18.65 -49.50 -34.45
C GLY A 91 18.92 -48.66 -33.21
N VAL A 92 20.04 -47.86 -33.17
CA VAL A 92 20.31 -46.94 -32.06
C VAL A 92 20.12 -45.50 -32.46
N GLY A 93 18.88 -45.20 -32.87
CA GLY A 93 18.40 -43.85 -33.08
C GLY A 93 17.43 -43.53 -31.94
N ALA A 94 17.92 -42.88 -30.90
CA ALA A 94 17.03 -42.37 -29.87
C ALA A 94 16.65 -40.94 -30.26
N GLU A 95 15.55 -40.80 -30.98
CA GLU A 95 14.86 -39.50 -31.09
C GLU A 95 14.06 -39.30 -29.80
N THR A 96 14.53 -38.45 -28.92
CA THR A 96 13.78 -38.05 -27.74
C THR A 96 13.15 -36.71 -28.01
N SER A 97 11.88 -36.72 -28.34
CA SER A 97 11.03 -35.55 -28.40
C SER A 97 10.33 -35.41 -27.05
N GLU A 98 10.75 -34.44 -26.26
CA GLU A 98 10.16 -34.18 -24.96
C GLU A 98 9.26 -32.93 -25.08
N LYS A 99 7.97 -33.13 -24.95
CA LYS A 99 6.96 -32.07 -25.01
C LYS A 99 6.37 -31.88 -23.63
N HIS A 100 6.72 -30.74 -23.00
CA HIS A 100 6.16 -30.36 -21.72
C HIS A 100 5.08 -29.31 -21.93
N ASP A 101 3.82 -29.68 -21.71
CA ASP A 101 2.69 -28.77 -21.69
C ASP A 101 2.28 -28.54 -20.21
N GLY A 102 2.72 -27.43 -19.63
CA GLY A 102 2.35 -27.00 -18.29
C GLY A 102 1.25 -25.96 -18.31
N SER A 103 0.09 -26.24 -17.71
CA SER A 103 -0.97 -25.25 -17.50
C SER A 103 -1.22 -25.07 -16.00
N GLY A 104 -1.10 -23.83 -15.51
CA GLY A 104 -1.41 -23.48 -14.13
C GLY A 104 -2.49 -22.42 -14.07
N SER A 105 -3.54 -22.68 -13.29
CA SER A 105 -4.58 -21.70 -12.98
C SER A 105 -4.58 -21.44 -11.47
N THR A 106 -4.43 -20.16 -11.08
CA THR A 106 -4.52 -19.74 -9.68
C THR A 106 -5.60 -18.71 -9.54
N SER A 107 -6.60 -18.98 -8.71
CA SER A 107 -7.64 -18.04 -8.30
C SER A 107 -7.38 -17.60 -6.85
N ARG A 108 -7.36 -16.29 -6.62
CA ARG A 108 -7.20 -15.71 -5.27
C ARG A 108 -8.34 -14.73 -5.03
N SER A 109 -9.03 -14.90 -3.92
CA SER A 109 -10.07 -13.99 -3.44
C SER A 109 -9.68 -13.53 -2.04
N SER A 110 -9.80 -12.23 -1.77
CA SER A 110 -9.52 -11.63 -0.46
C SER A 110 -10.54 -10.53 -0.20
N ASP A 111 -11.21 -10.59 0.94
CA ASP A 111 -12.13 -9.58 1.43
C ASP A 111 -11.60 -9.05 2.76
N LEU A 112 -11.47 -7.72 2.88
CA LEU A 112 -11.03 -7.04 4.09
C LEU A 112 -12.10 -6.07 4.55
N THR A 113 -12.61 -6.29 5.78
CA THR A 113 -13.49 -5.34 6.46
C THR A 113 -12.89 -4.97 7.81
N ALA A 114 -12.63 -3.69 8.02
CA ALA A 114 -12.06 -3.19 9.26
C ALA A 114 -12.52 -1.75 9.54
N VAL A 115 -12.39 -1.32 10.78
CA VAL A 115 -12.63 0.06 11.21
C VAL A 115 -11.41 0.53 11.97
N LEU A 116 -10.86 1.67 11.57
CA LEU A 116 -9.76 2.31 12.30
C LEU A 116 -9.94 3.83 12.30
N THR A 117 -9.32 4.49 13.26
CA THR A 117 -9.30 5.94 13.34
C THR A 117 -7.98 6.45 12.80
N ALA A 118 -8.05 7.35 11.82
CA ALA A 118 -6.90 8.03 11.22
C ALA A 118 -6.84 9.48 11.69
N LYS A 119 -5.63 10.02 11.81
CA LYS A 119 -5.37 11.41 12.15
C LYS A 119 -5.11 12.20 10.88
N VAL A 120 -5.62 13.43 10.82
CA VAL A 120 -5.26 14.40 9.78
C VAL A 120 -3.86 14.91 10.07
N ILE A 121 -2.92 14.61 9.17
CA ILE A 121 -1.50 15.00 9.31
C ILE A 121 -1.17 16.26 8.52
N ASP A 122 -1.94 16.56 7.45
CA ASP A 122 -1.74 17.74 6.62
C ASP A 122 -3.05 18.14 5.94
N ARG A 123 -3.11 19.40 5.47
CA ARG A 123 -4.20 19.94 4.69
C ARG A 123 -3.65 20.56 3.41
N LEU A 124 -4.07 20.04 2.29
CA LEU A 124 -3.66 20.51 0.98
C LEU A 124 -4.26 21.89 0.66
N PRO A 125 -3.63 22.68 -0.23
CA PRO A 125 -4.15 24.02 -0.61
C PRO A 125 -5.56 24.00 -1.21
N ASN A 126 -5.98 22.86 -1.79
CA ASN A 126 -7.33 22.65 -2.30
C ASN A 126 -8.37 22.32 -1.21
N GLY A 127 -7.94 22.24 0.06
CA GLY A 127 -8.79 21.92 1.21
C GLY A 127 -8.90 20.45 1.55
N ASN A 128 -8.34 19.54 0.75
CA ASN A 128 -8.34 18.10 1.04
C ASN A 128 -7.44 17.79 2.22
N LEU A 129 -7.78 16.73 2.95
CA LEU A 129 -7.10 16.31 4.18
C LEU A 129 -6.24 15.09 3.90
N VAL A 130 -4.97 15.15 4.28
CA VAL A 130 -4.06 13.99 4.27
C VAL A 130 -4.22 13.27 5.60
N ILE A 131 -4.57 12.00 5.54
CA ILE A 131 -4.82 11.19 6.74
C ILE A 131 -3.81 10.05 6.86
N ASP A 132 -3.40 9.74 8.09
CA ASP A 132 -2.60 8.56 8.44
C ASP A 132 -3.20 7.92 9.70
N GLY A 133 -3.38 6.62 9.64
CA GLY A 133 -3.92 5.84 10.75
C GLY A 133 -3.24 4.49 10.87
N ARG A 134 -3.02 4.07 12.11
CA ARG A 134 -2.44 2.76 12.43
C ARG A 134 -3.20 2.13 13.57
N ARG A 135 -3.43 0.84 13.49
CA ARG A 135 -4.05 0.05 14.53
C ARG A 135 -3.35 -1.28 14.67
N GLU A 136 -2.99 -1.61 15.88
CA GLU A 136 -2.47 -2.91 16.25
C GLU A 136 -3.48 -3.63 17.14
N VAL A 137 -3.73 -4.89 16.84
CA VAL A 137 -4.64 -5.75 17.61
C VAL A 137 -3.93 -7.06 17.87
N VAL A 138 -3.81 -7.43 19.14
CA VAL A 138 -3.25 -8.73 19.54
C VAL A 138 -4.37 -9.64 19.98
N VAL A 139 -4.56 -10.76 19.30
CA VAL A 139 -5.57 -11.77 19.63
C VAL A 139 -4.89 -13.14 19.66
N ASN A 140 -5.08 -13.88 20.75
CA ASN A 140 -4.50 -15.22 20.91
C ASN A 140 -3.00 -15.31 20.62
N ASN A 141 -2.23 -14.33 21.06
CA ASN A 141 -0.78 -14.22 20.82
C ASN A 141 -0.37 -13.98 19.36
N GLU A 142 -1.31 -13.57 18.50
CA GLU A 142 -1.06 -13.14 17.12
C GLU A 142 -1.27 -11.64 17.03
N SER A 143 -0.26 -10.91 16.53
CA SER A 143 -0.33 -9.47 16.29
C SER A 143 -0.84 -9.19 14.89
N GLN A 144 -1.85 -8.36 14.79
CA GLN A 144 -2.41 -7.88 13.53
C GLN A 144 -2.20 -6.37 13.45
N HIS A 145 -1.56 -5.91 12.38
CA HIS A 145 -1.29 -4.51 12.12
C HIS A 145 -2.08 -4.05 10.90
N ILE A 146 -2.84 -2.99 11.09
CA ILE A 146 -3.56 -2.32 10.02
C ILE A 146 -3.00 -0.91 9.93
N SER A 147 -2.54 -0.49 8.76
CA SER A 147 -2.20 0.89 8.49
C SER A 147 -2.92 1.39 7.25
N LEU A 148 -3.33 2.66 7.30
CA LEU A 148 -4.02 3.33 6.21
C LEU A 148 -3.45 4.74 6.08
N SER A 149 -3.13 5.15 4.87
CA SER A 149 -2.82 6.53 4.52
C SER A 149 -3.50 6.89 3.21
N GLY A 150 -3.81 8.17 3.02
CA GLY A 150 -4.44 8.65 1.80
C GLY A 150 -4.97 10.08 1.95
N ILE A 151 -5.71 10.52 0.95
CA ILE A 151 -6.28 11.87 0.88
C ILE A 151 -7.79 11.77 0.86
N VAL A 152 -8.47 12.51 1.73
CA VAL A 152 -9.92 12.55 1.84
C VAL A 152 -10.44 13.97 1.64
N ARG A 153 -11.57 14.11 0.94
CA ARG A 153 -12.25 15.39 0.83
C ARG A 153 -13.14 15.60 2.06
N PRO A 154 -13.19 16.80 2.64
CA PRO A 154 -14.06 17.09 3.78
C PRO A 154 -15.56 16.80 3.52
N GLU A 155 -15.98 16.86 2.26
CA GLU A 155 -17.36 16.59 1.82
C GLU A 155 -17.75 15.12 1.97
N ASP A 156 -16.77 14.20 1.76
CA ASP A 156 -16.97 12.76 1.84
C ASP A 156 -16.98 12.25 3.29
N ILE A 157 -16.58 13.11 4.25
CA ILE A 157 -16.68 12.81 5.68
C ILE A 157 -18.13 12.97 6.11
N GLY A 158 -18.76 11.89 6.52
CA GLY A 158 -20.14 11.88 7.00
C GLY A 158 -20.34 12.63 8.32
N PRO A 159 -21.60 12.85 8.74
CA PRO A 159 -21.92 13.60 9.97
C PRO A 159 -21.38 12.94 11.24
N ASN A 160 -21.16 11.61 11.22
CA ASN A 160 -20.55 10.86 12.34
C ASN A 160 -19.01 10.85 12.29
N ASN A 161 -18.41 11.78 11.53
CA ASN A 161 -16.97 11.85 11.31
C ASN A 161 -16.38 10.53 10.77
N MET A 162 -17.14 9.88 9.89
CA MET A 162 -16.80 8.59 9.29
C MET A 162 -16.69 8.72 7.77
N VAL A 163 -15.71 8.04 7.18
CA VAL A 163 -15.52 7.93 5.74
C VAL A 163 -15.30 6.47 5.34
N LEU A 164 -15.74 6.09 4.14
CA LEU A 164 -15.44 4.78 3.54
C LEU A 164 -14.08 4.82 2.85
N SER A 165 -13.34 3.72 2.88
CA SER A 165 -12.05 3.60 2.18
C SER A 165 -12.15 3.88 0.69
N THR A 166 -13.27 3.55 0.08
CA THR A 166 -13.55 3.77 -1.36
C THR A 166 -13.60 5.25 -1.77
N TYR A 167 -13.78 6.19 -0.82
CA TYR A 167 -13.76 7.63 -1.06
C TYR A 167 -12.39 8.27 -0.79
N ILE A 168 -11.41 7.48 -0.38
CA ILE A 168 -10.05 7.96 -0.09
C ILE A 168 -9.21 7.86 -1.36
N SER A 169 -8.70 8.98 -1.82
CA SER A 169 -7.75 9.03 -2.94
C SER A 169 -6.37 8.59 -2.48
N ASP A 170 -5.63 7.93 -3.37
CA ASP A 170 -4.28 7.39 -3.10
C ASP A 170 -4.23 6.53 -1.84
N ALA A 171 -5.32 5.77 -1.60
CA ALA A 171 -5.45 4.92 -0.43
C ALA A 171 -4.39 3.82 -0.42
N LYS A 172 -3.52 3.85 0.58
CA LYS A 172 -2.57 2.78 0.85
C LYS A 172 -3.00 2.06 2.12
N ILE A 173 -3.55 0.86 1.95
CA ILE A 173 -4.02 0.02 3.04
C ILE A 173 -3.08 -1.17 3.16
N ILE A 174 -2.48 -1.36 4.32
CA ILE A 174 -1.60 -2.48 4.62
C ILE A 174 -2.22 -3.23 5.80
N TYR A 175 -2.47 -4.51 5.59
CA TYR A 175 -2.88 -5.44 6.63
C TYR A 175 -1.85 -6.55 6.74
N THR A 176 -1.20 -6.66 7.87
CA THR A 176 -0.22 -7.71 8.17
C THR A 176 -0.59 -8.40 9.47
N GLY A 177 -0.53 -9.72 9.48
CA GLY A 177 -0.69 -10.54 10.67
C GLY A 177 0.55 -11.39 10.88
N ASP A 178 1.16 -11.28 12.04
CA ASP A 178 2.24 -12.17 12.46
C ASP A 178 1.61 -13.31 13.27
N GLY A 179 1.35 -14.44 12.58
CA GLY A 179 0.73 -15.61 13.18
C GLY A 179 1.33 -16.92 12.68
N VAL A 180 1.11 -17.98 13.43
CA VAL A 180 1.65 -19.34 13.21
C VAL A 180 1.27 -19.93 11.84
N ILE A 181 0.21 -19.42 11.21
CA ILE A 181 -0.29 -19.89 9.91
C ILE A 181 0.61 -19.42 8.75
N GLY A 182 1.18 -18.22 8.83
CA GLY A 182 2.08 -17.68 7.81
C GLY A 182 3.39 -18.45 7.67
N ASP A 183 3.89 -19.02 8.76
CA ASP A 183 5.16 -19.77 8.76
C ASP A 183 5.03 -21.20 8.20
N LYS A 184 3.84 -21.78 8.26
CA LYS A 184 3.57 -23.12 7.69
C LYS A 184 3.38 -23.11 6.16
N GLN A 185 3.21 -21.94 5.54
CA GLN A 185 3.11 -21.82 4.06
C GLN A 185 4.49 -21.74 3.38
N LYS A 186 5.56 -21.58 4.15
CA LYS A 186 6.91 -21.62 3.59
C LYS A 186 7.31 -23.06 3.37
N VAL A 187 7.51 -23.43 2.11
CA VAL A 187 8.06 -24.73 1.71
C VAL A 187 9.36 -24.95 2.49
N GLY A 188 9.42 -26.05 3.24
CA GLY A 188 10.58 -26.37 4.08
C GLY A 188 11.89 -26.34 3.29
N TRP A 189 12.97 -25.89 3.91
CA TRP A 189 14.30 -25.78 3.30
C TRP A 189 14.77 -27.11 2.68
N PHE A 190 14.36 -28.23 3.27
CA PHE A 190 14.70 -29.58 2.80
C PHE A 190 14.06 -29.89 1.44
N ILE A 191 12.80 -29.49 1.21
CA ILE A 191 12.11 -29.69 -0.08
C ILE A 191 12.77 -28.83 -1.16
N ARG A 192 13.22 -27.60 -0.84
CA ARG A 192 13.95 -26.75 -1.78
C ARG A 192 15.30 -27.36 -2.21
N ILE A 193 15.98 -28.07 -1.32
CA ILE A 193 17.22 -28.76 -1.66
C ILE A 193 16.90 -29.98 -2.52
N MET A 194 15.86 -30.74 -2.18
CA MET A 194 15.44 -31.88 -3.00
C MET A 194 15.03 -31.47 -4.41
N ASP A 195 14.29 -30.39 -4.59
CA ASP A 195 13.92 -29.87 -5.91
C ASP A 195 15.14 -29.39 -6.72
N ALA A 196 16.20 -28.91 -6.05
CA ALA A 196 17.42 -28.48 -6.71
C ALA A 196 18.34 -29.66 -7.11
N VAL A 197 18.30 -30.75 -6.37
CA VAL A 197 19.17 -31.93 -6.58
C VAL A 197 18.47 -32.99 -7.44
N TRP A 198 17.16 -33.06 -7.43
CA TRP A 198 16.37 -34.05 -8.14
C TRP A 198 15.37 -33.40 -9.09
N PRO A 199 15.82 -33.02 -10.30
CA PRO A 199 14.99 -32.31 -11.27
C PRO A 199 14.03 -33.23 -12.07
N PHE A 200 13.65 -34.39 -11.55
CA PHE A 200 12.73 -35.35 -12.18
C PHE A 200 11.44 -35.47 -11.39
#